data_a1291bd98c97c07590360e547c765731
#
_entry.id   a1291bd98c97c07590360e547c765731
#
_cell.length_a   1.000
_cell.length_b   1.000
_cell.length_c   1.000
_cell.angle_alpha   90.00
_cell.angle_beta   90.00
_cell.angle_gamma   90.00
#
_symmetry.space_group_name_H-M   'P 1'
#
loop_
_entity.id
_entity.type
_entity.pdbx_description
1 polymer ?
#
loop_
_entity_poly.entity_id
_entity_poly.type
_entity_poly.pdbx_seq_one_letter_code
_entity_poly.pdbx_strand_id
1 'polypeptide(L)'
;MQDAGKIRHVGLSEVTPKEIDRARKILPIVSVQNEYNILDRKSEATLTYCEKDKLGFIPWFPLGGRGDVETIQRALEPHAKRHDTTVTQLALAWLLQRSPVMLPIPGTSSLDHLEENMAAAKIQLSEEEWKRIEAAAGAV
;
A
#
# COMPACT_ATOMS: atom_id res chain seq x y z
N MET A 1 24.16 -13.27 9.24
CA MET A 1 23.74 -13.53 7.84
C MET A 1 24.11 -12.35 6.94
N GLN A 2 23.87 -11.12 7.35
CA GLN A 2 24.29 -9.92 6.62
C GLN A 2 25.82 -9.85 6.52
N ASP A 3 26.53 -10.00 7.66
CA ASP A 3 28.01 -10.04 7.69
C ASP A 3 28.62 -11.18 6.85
N ALA A 4 27.86 -12.25 6.68
CA ALA A 4 28.24 -13.38 5.83
C ALA A 4 27.88 -13.19 4.33
N GLY A 5 27.36 -12.03 3.95
CA GLY A 5 26.97 -11.69 2.58
C GLY A 5 25.78 -12.48 2.02
N LYS A 6 25.04 -13.22 2.87
CA LYS A 6 23.91 -14.06 2.44
C LYS A 6 22.63 -13.23 2.20
N ILE A 7 22.51 -12.10 2.85
CA ILE A 7 21.42 -11.13 2.67
C ILE A 7 22.01 -9.72 2.64
N ARG A 8 21.36 -8.80 1.93
CA ARG A 8 21.78 -7.38 1.86
C ARG A 8 21.09 -6.54 2.91
N HIS A 9 19.77 -6.70 3.02
CA HIS A 9 18.92 -5.86 3.85
C HIS A 9 17.96 -6.70 4.68
N VAL A 10 17.44 -6.11 5.75
CA VAL A 10 16.43 -6.72 6.62
C VAL A 10 15.22 -5.81 6.68
N GLY A 11 14.05 -6.40 6.52
CA GLY A 11 12.76 -5.78 6.77
C GLY A 11 12.04 -6.45 7.93
N LEU A 12 11.00 -5.80 8.42
CA LEU A 12 10.12 -6.31 9.48
C LEU A 12 8.72 -6.52 8.91
N SER A 13 7.92 -7.37 9.56
CA SER A 13 6.53 -7.60 9.19
C SER A 13 5.63 -7.55 10.42
N GLU A 14 4.46 -6.94 10.28
CA GLU A 14 3.42 -6.79 11.31
C GLU A 14 3.98 -6.20 12.62
N VAL A 15 4.58 -5.03 12.51
CA VAL A 15 5.24 -4.34 13.62
C VAL A 15 4.70 -2.93 13.85
N THR A 16 4.79 -2.49 15.07
CA THR A 16 4.52 -1.12 15.51
C THR A 16 5.79 -0.25 15.43
N PRO A 17 5.69 1.09 15.45
CA PRO A 17 6.84 1.99 15.55
C PRO A 17 7.79 1.65 16.72
N LYS A 18 7.25 1.26 17.87
CA LYS A 18 8.07 0.88 19.05
C LYS A 18 8.90 -0.38 18.78
N GLU A 19 8.35 -1.33 18.05
CA GLU A 19 9.06 -2.57 17.69
C GLU A 19 10.13 -2.29 16.63
N ILE A 20 9.86 -1.39 15.68
CA ILE A 20 10.88 -0.92 14.74
C ILE A 20 12.05 -0.28 15.47
N ASP A 21 11.79 0.61 16.43
CA ASP A 21 12.83 1.25 17.24
C ASP A 21 13.68 0.23 18.02
N ARG A 22 13.03 -0.83 18.53
CA ARG A 22 13.77 -1.91 19.22
C ARG A 22 14.67 -2.70 18.28
N ALA A 23 14.18 -3.06 17.09
CA ALA A 23 14.94 -3.78 16.09
C ALA A 23 16.12 -2.97 15.57
N ARG A 24 15.93 -1.67 15.33
CA ARG A 24 16.96 -0.75 14.83
C ARG A 24 18.13 -0.54 15.81
N LYS A 25 17.96 -0.87 17.08
CA LYS A 25 19.08 -0.90 18.05
C LYS A 25 20.03 -2.07 17.82
N ILE A 26 19.59 -3.10 17.08
CA ILE A 26 20.35 -4.34 16.85
C ILE A 26 20.95 -4.35 15.44
N LEU A 27 20.16 -3.91 14.43
CA LEU A 27 20.58 -3.92 13.01
C LEU A 27 19.79 -2.88 12.19
N PRO A 28 20.35 -2.44 11.05
CA PRO A 28 19.63 -1.55 10.14
C PRO A 28 18.39 -2.22 9.55
N ILE A 29 17.23 -1.55 9.64
CA ILE A 29 15.97 -1.96 9.03
C ILE A 29 15.73 -1.03 7.83
N VAL A 30 15.35 -1.59 6.66
CA VAL A 30 15.12 -0.82 5.43
C VAL A 30 13.68 -0.83 4.96
N SER A 31 12.85 -1.77 5.44
CA SER A 31 11.45 -1.86 5.05
C SER A 31 10.58 -2.44 6.16
N VAL A 32 9.28 -2.15 6.07
CA VAL A 32 8.24 -2.73 6.92
C VAL A 32 7.12 -3.23 6.03
N GLN A 33 6.60 -4.43 6.32
CA GLN A 33 5.48 -5.03 5.63
C GLN A 33 4.32 -5.23 6.60
N ASN A 34 3.30 -4.39 6.53
CA ASN A 34 2.10 -4.47 7.35
C ASN A 34 0.85 -4.47 6.48
N GLU A 35 -0.28 -4.93 7.03
CA GLU A 35 -1.57 -4.79 6.36
C GLU A 35 -1.94 -3.31 6.20
N TYR A 36 -2.27 -2.95 4.96
CA TYR A 36 -2.73 -1.60 4.67
C TYR A 36 -3.42 -1.53 3.31
N ASN A 37 -4.61 -0.98 3.27
CA ASN A 37 -5.37 -0.70 2.06
C ASN A 37 -6.37 0.43 2.31
N ILE A 38 -7.19 0.73 1.33
CA ILE A 38 -8.13 1.85 1.42
C ILE A 38 -9.20 1.68 2.52
N LEU A 39 -9.53 0.42 2.91
CA LEU A 39 -10.49 0.12 3.99
C LEU A 39 -9.79 -0.11 5.33
N ASP A 40 -8.62 -0.75 5.35
CA ASP A 40 -7.85 -1.03 6.57
C ASP A 40 -6.63 -0.12 6.67
N ARG A 41 -6.67 0.80 7.61
CA ARG A 41 -5.60 1.79 7.90
C ARG A 41 -5.04 1.66 9.30
N LYS A 42 -5.19 0.50 9.93
CA LYS A 42 -4.66 0.26 11.29
C LYS A 42 -3.15 0.51 11.39
N SER A 43 -2.41 0.36 10.28
CA SER A 43 -0.97 0.58 10.20
C SER A 43 -0.58 2.02 9.83
N GLU A 44 -1.50 3.00 9.86
CA GLU A 44 -1.24 4.41 9.50
C GLU A 44 -0.08 5.02 10.30
N ALA A 45 -0.02 4.76 11.61
CA ALA A 45 1.07 5.24 12.45
C ALA A 45 2.43 4.65 12.05
N THR A 46 2.44 3.40 11.60
CA THR A 46 3.66 2.71 11.12
C THR A 46 4.07 3.25 9.75
N LEU A 47 3.12 3.53 8.86
CA LEU A 47 3.39 4.18 7.58
C LEU A 47 4.01 5.57 7.78
N THR A 48 3.43 6.39 8.65
CA THR A 48 3.97 7.73 8.99
C THR A 48 5.38 7.64 9.57
N TYR A 49 5.66 6.62 10.40
CA TYR A 49 7.01 6.36 10.88
C TYR A 49 7.97 6.04 9.73
N CYS A 50 7.54 5.18 8.79
CA CYS A 50 8.34 4.81 7.62
C CYS A 50 8.64 6.02 6.72
N GLU A 51 7.66 6.91 6.50
CA GLU A 51 7.85 8.16 5.75
C GLU A 51 8.95 9.03 6.36
N LYS A 52 8.86 9.27 7.67
CA LYS A 52 9.83 10.10 8.40
C LYS A 52 11.26 9.54 8.29
N ASP A 53 11.39 8.23 8.40
CA ASP A 53 12.68 7.54 8.48
C ASP A 53 13.15 6.97 7.13
N LYS A 54 12.39 7.24 6.04
CA LYS A 54 12.67 6.79 4.66
C LYS A 54 12.80 5.27 4.55
N LEU A 55 11.98 4.52 5.28
CA LEU A 55 11.86 3.07 5.17
C LEU A 55 10.82 2.72 4.10
N GLY A 56 11.08 1.70 3.27
CA GLY A 56 10.06 1.20 2.36
C GLY A 56 8.88 0.62 3.16
N PHE A 57 7.64 0.98 2.78
CA PHE A 57 6.44 0.40 3.35
C PHE A 57 5.76 -0.50 2.32
N ILE A 58 5.60 -1.78 2.66
CA ILE A 58 5.09 -2.82 1.76
C ILE A 58 3.70 -3.22 2.27
N PRO A 59 2.61 -2.67 1.72
CA PRO A 59 1.28 -3.05 2.14
C PRO A 59 0.94 -4.46 1.62
N TRP A 60 0.69 -5.42 2.52
CA TRP A 60 0.05 -6.66 2.11
C TRP A 60 -1.48 -6.48 2.12
N PHE A 61 -2.20 -7.27 1.33
CA PHE A 61 -3.60 -7.05 0.96
C PHE A 61 -3.87 -5.63 0.43
N PRO A 62 -3.07 -5.12 -0.53
CA PRO A 62 -3.22 -3.76 -1.04
C PRO A 62 -4.59 -3.52 -1.70
N LEU A 63 -5.27 -4.57 -2.11
CA LEU A 63 -6.61 -4.55 -2.71
C LEU A 63 -7.70 -5.09 -1.77
N GLY A 64 -7.40 -5.16 -0.47
CA GLY A 64 -8.26 -5.77 0.52
C GLY A 64 -8.17 -7.30 0.57
N GLY A 65 -8.69 -7.89 1.64
CA GLY A 65 -8.87 -9.32 1.81
C GLY A 65 -10.11 -9.84 1.07
N ARG A 66 -10.38 -11.17 1.19
CA ARG A 66 -11.53 -11.80 0.49
C ARG A 66 -12.89 -11.19 0.83
N GLY A 67 -13.06 -10.62 2.01
CA GLY A 67 -14.29 -9.95 2.45
C GLY A 67 -14.43 -8.50 1.98
N ASP A 68 -13.35 -7.87 1.54
CA ASP A 68 -13.30 -6.44 1.25
C ASP A 68 -13.51 -6.12 -0.23
N VAL A 69 -13.31 -7.11 -1.12
CA VAL A 69 -13.32 -6.91 -2.58
C VAL A 69 -14.64 -6.28 -3.05
N GLU A 70 -15.78 -6.80 -2.62
CA GLU A 70 -17.09 -6.27 -3.02
C GLU A 70 -17.33 -4.87 -2.47
N THR A 71 -16.84 -4.60 -1.26
CA THR A 71 -16.95 -3.29 -0.61
C THR A 71 -16.11 -2.25 -1.35
N ILE A 72 -14.85 -2.58 -1.66
CA ILE A 72 -13.96 -1.73 -2.47
C ILE A 72 -14.56 -1.50 -3.86
N GLN A 73 -15.05 -2.57 -4.50
CA GLN A 73 -15.70 -2.48 -5.81
C GLN A 73 -16.85 -1.48 -5.79
N ARG A 74 -17.76 -1.62 -4.84
CA ARG A 74 -18.94 -0.74 -4.71
C ARG A 74 -18.55 0.71 -4.45
N ALA A 75 -17.59 0.93 -3.57
CA ALA A 75 -17.14 2.27 -3.22
C ALA A 75 -16.41 2.99 -4.35
N LEU A 76 -15.55 2.28 -5.08
CA LEU A 76 -14.65 2.89 -6.06
C LEU A 76 -15.15 2.85 -7.50
N GLU A 77 -16.11 1.99 -7.87
CA GLU A 77 -16.61 1.86 -9.23
C GLU A 77 -17.06 3.19 -9.87
N PRO A 78 -17.82 4.09 -9.17
CA PRO A 78 -18.22 5.38 -9.75
C PRO A 78 -17.02 6.30 -10.05
N HIS A 79 -15.94 6.14 -9.27
CA HIS A 79 -14.71 6.92 -9.45
C HIS A 79 -13.85 6.33 -10.57
N ALA A 80 -13.72 5.00 -10.63
CA ALA A 80 -12.98 4.30 -11.68
C ALA A 80 -13.53 4.61 -13.07
N LYS A 81 -14.88 4.60 -13.25
CA LYS A 81 -15.54 4.98 -14.49
C LYS A 81 -15.22 6.41 -14.95
N ARG A 82 -15.05 7.36 -14.02
CA ARG A 82 -14.70 8.75 -14.34
C ARG A 82 -13.26 8.90 -14.83
N HIS A 83 -12.37 8.00 -14.39
CA HIS A 83 -10.96 8.00 -14.79
C HIS A 83 -10.66 7.04 -15.94
N ASP A 84 -11.69 6.40 -16.53
CA ASP A 84 -11.53 5.37 -17.56
C ASP A 84 -10.51 4.29 -17.14
N THR A 85 -10.67 3.79 -15.93
CA THR A 85 -9.75 2.83 -15.30
C THR A 85 -10.50 1.74 -14.55
N THR A 86 -9.80 0.70 -14.12
CA THR A 86 -10.38 -0.34 -13.25
C THR A 86 -10.36 0.07 -11.79
N VAL A 87 -11.24 -0.54 -10.98
CA VAL A 87 -11.25 -0.34 -9.52
C VAL A 87 -9.91 -0.75 -8.90
N THR A 88 -9.31 -1.83 -9.37
CA THR A 88 -7.99 -2.30 -8.97
C THR A 88 -6.91 -1.24 -9.21
N GLN A 89 -6.88 -0.69 -10.42
CA GLN A 89 -5.93 0.37 -10.77
C GLN A 89 -6.12 1.61 -9.89
N LEU A 90 -7.39 2.00 -9.65
CA LEU A 90 -7.68 3.18 -8.82
C LEU A 90 -7.26 2.97 -7.36
N ALA A 91 -7.51 1.79 -6.79
CA ALA A 91 -7.08 1.45 -5.44
C ALA A 91 -5.54 1.46 -5.29
N LEU A 92 -4.82 0.93 -6.29
CA LEU A 92 -3.36 0.99 -6.34
C LEU A 92 -2.84 2.42 -6.51
N ALA A 93 -3.45 3.23 -7.38
CA ALA A 93 -3.09 4.63 -7.55
C ALA A 93 -3.29 5.42 -6.25
N TRP A 94 -4.39 5.17 -5.54
CA TRP A 94 -4.64 5.75 -4.22
C TRP A 94 -3.51 5.42 -3.22
N LEU A 95 -3.08 4.16 -3.15
CA LEU A 95 -1.98 3.73 -2.29
C LEU A 95 -0.67 4.43 -2.65
N LEU A 96 -0.32 4.46 -3.94
CA LEU A 96 0.93 5.08 -4.42
C LEU A 96 0.96 6.57 -4.13
N GLN A 97 -0.18 7.25 -4.19
CA GLN A 97 -0.28 8.66 -3.88
C GLN A 97 -0.31 8.94 -2.38
N ARG A 98 -0.77 7.97 -1.54
CA ARG A 98 -0.78 8.12 -0.08
C ARG A 98 0.62 8.36 0.47
N SER A 99 1.66 7.75 -0.10
CA SER A 99 3.01 7.88 0.44
C SER A 99 4.10 7.59 -0.60
N PRO A 100 5.18 8.38 -0.63
CA PRO A 100 6.31 8.12 -1.53
C PRO A 100 7.15 6.89 -1.14
N VAL A 101 6.94 6.33 0.05
CA VAL A 101 7.63 5.10 0.50
C VAL A 101 6.79 3.84 0.27
N MET A 102 5.62 3.99 -0.36
CA MET A 102 4.67 2.89 -0.60
C MET A 102 5.15 1.97 -1.73
N LEU A 103 5.17 0.67 -1.46
CA LEU A 103 5.53 -0.39 -2.40
C LEU A 103 4.45 -1.48 -2.42
N PRO A 104 3.32 -1.27 -3.10
CA PRO A 104 2.23 -2.24 -3.15
C PRO A 104 2.66 -3.56 -3.80
N ILE A 105 2.11 -4.68 -3.30
CA ILE A 105 2.41 -6.03 -3.78
C ILE A 105 1.13 -6.76 -4.24
N PRO A 106 0.42 -6.25 -5.27
CA PRO A 106 -0.79 -6.88 -5.79
C PRO A 106 -0.43 -8.21 -6.45
N GLY A 107 -0.89 -9.32 -5.86
CA GLY A 107 -0.64 -10.68 -6.38
C GLY A 107 -1.49 -10.97 -7.62
N THR A 108 -0.87 -11.51 -8.68
CA THR A 108 -1.56 -12.00 -9.87
C THR A 108 -0.79 -13.13 -10.55
N SER A 109 -1.51 -14.00 -11.26
CA SER A 109 -0.95 -15.00 -12.18
C SER A 109 -1.30 -14.69 -13.66
N SER A 110 -2.02 -13.60 -13.94
CA SER A 110 -2.38 -13.14 -15.28
C SER A 110 -1.43 -12.05 -15.75
N LEU A 111 -0.95 -12.13 -17.00
CA LEU A 111 -0.15 -11.08 -17.61
C LEU A 111 -0.96 -9.79 -17.80
N ASP A 112 -2.22 -9.91 -18.20
CA ASP A 112 -3.11 -8.75 -18.38
C ASP A 112 -3.29 -7.99 -17.06
N HIS A 113 -3.55 -8.72 -15.96
CA HIS A 113 -3.64 -8.09 -14.64
C HIS A 113 -2.31 -7.50 -14.15
N LEU A 114 -1.17 -8.07 -14.55
CA LEU A 114 0.13 -7.48 -14.25
C LEU A 114 0.31 -6.14 -14.96
N GLU A 115 -0.03 -6.08 -16.24
CA GLU A 115 0.01 -4.85 -17.02
C GLU A 115 -0.93 -3.78 -16.47
N GLU A 116 -2.16 -4.16 -16.10
CA GLU A 116 -3.12 -3.29 -15.42
C GLU A 116 -2.56 -2.73 -14.10
N ASN A 117 -2.01 -3.61 -13.24
CA ASN A 117 -1.41 -3.20 -11.98
C ASN A 117 -0.26 -2.21 -12.18
N MET A 118 0.60 -2.45 -13.18
CA MET A 118 1.71 -1.54 -13.51
C MET A 118 1.22 -0.21 -14.06
N ALA A 119 0.13 -0.21 -14.84
CA ALA A 119 -0.48 1.00 -15.37
C ALA A 119 -1.05 1.93 -14.29
N ALA A 120 -1.41 1.40 -13.12
CA ALA A 120 -1.87 2.20 -11.98
C ALA A 120 -0.88 3.30 -11.57
N ALA A 121 0.42 3.07 -11.74
CA ALA A 121 1.46 4.06 -11.44
C ALA A 121 1.42 5.31 -12.35
N LYS A 122 0.68 5.27 -13.45
CA LYS A 122 0.51 6.41 -14.37
C LYS A 122 -0.72 7.26 -14.03
N ILE A 123 -1.60 6.76 -13.19
CA ILE A 123 -2.83 7.47 -12.79
C ILE A 123 -2.45 8.55 -11.79
N GLN A 124 -2.79 9.79 -12.14
CA GLN A 124 -2.61 10.93 -11.24
C GLN A 124 -3.99 11.39 -10.77
N LEU A 125 -4.18 11.39 -9.47
CA LEU A 125 -5.39 11.91 -8.82
C LEU A 125 -5.11 13.32 -8.32
N SER A 126 -6.01 14.25 -8.59
CA SER A 126 -5.97 15.52 -7.89
C SER A 126 -6.19 15.31 -6.39
N GLU A 127 -5.75 16.24 -5.55
CA GLU A 127 -5.95 16.14 -4.10
C GLU A 127 -7.44 16.02 -3.73
N GLU A 128 -8.31 16.68 -4.48
CA GLU A 128 -9.76 16.63 -4.29
C GLU A 128 -10.32 15.24 -4.64
N GLU A 129 -9.88 14.65 -5.73
CA GLU A 129 -10.29 13.30 -6.16
C GLU A 129 -9.77 12.24 -5.18
N TRP A 130 -8.52 12.36 -4.76
CA TRP A 130 -7.93 11.45 -3.78
C TRP A 130 -8.76 11.45 -2.47
N LYS A 131 -9.13 12.63 -1.96
CA LYS A 131 -9.98 12.77 -0.76
C LYS A 131 -11.39 12.22 -0.98
N ARG A 132 -11.98 12.40 -2.17
CA ARG A 132 -13.29 11.84 -2.49
C ARG A 132 -13.29 10.31 -2.51
N ILE A 133 -12.26 9.72 -3.10
CA ILE A 133 -12.06 8.27 -3.12
C ILE A 133 -11.90 7.74 -1.70
N GLU A 134 -11.08 8.41 -0.89
CA GLU A 134 -10.89 8.08 0.51
C GLU A 134 -12.19 8.14 1.31
N ALA A 135 -12.97 9.19 1.15
CA ALA A 135 -14.26 9.35 1.81
C ALA A 135 -15.29 8.30 1.39
N ALA A 136 -15.31 7.91 0.11
CA ALA A 136 -16.19 6.87 -0.40
C ALA A 136 -15.90 5.50 0.24
N ALA A 137 -14.61 5.17 0.43
CA ALA A 137 -14.20 3.94 1.11
C ALA A 137 -14.48 3.97 2.62
N GLY A 138 -14.40 5.14 3.27
CA GLY A 138 -14.69 5.29 4.69
C GLY A 138 -16.18 5.35 5.05
N ALA A 139 -17.06 5.40 4.06
CA ALA A 139 -18.52 5.48 4.24
C ALA A 139 -19.25 4.12 4.18
N VAL A 140 -18.53 3.00 3.98
CA VAL A 140 -19.05 1.63 3.82
C VAL A 140 -18.74 0.73 5.00
#